data_0e25c28c72087376ecb0b80a5f5b4411
#
_entry.id   0e25c28c72087376ecb0b80a5f5b4411
#
_cell.length_a   1.000
_cell.length_b   1.000
_cell.length_c   1.000
_cell.angle_alpha   90.00
_cell.angle_beta   90.00
_cell.angle_gamma   90.00
#
_symmetry.space_group_name_H-M   'P 1'
#
loop_
_entity.id
_entity.type
_entity.pdbx_description
1 polymer ?
#
loop_
_entity_poly.entity_id
_entity_poly.type
_entity_poly.pdbx_seq_one_letter_code
_entity_poly.pdbx_strand_id
1 'polypeptide(L)'
;QAESRKAADAAAQKSVRPNMQTMRMWDVQATDTGGTLLFSDSPEYVNQDGILYSDTVQGDARILFYHLNNTSEQKKVAVILENQSGSYSIVHVTRGGMSQPSSNYLAVGKRTQEFQIDHCGSVAV
;
A
#
# COMPACT_ATOMS: atom_id res chain seq x y z
N GLN A 1 -11.83 -18.57 36.52
CA GLN A 1 -10.85 -17.80 35.74
C GLN A 1 -11.19 -17.73 34.22
N ALA A 2 -11.82 -18.74 33.63
CA ALA A 2 -12.22 -18.74 32.21
C ALA A 2 -13.43 -17.85 31.95
N GLU A 3 -14.39 -17.79 32.83
CA GLU A 3 -15.58 -16.93 32.72
C GLU A 3 -15.24 -15.45 32.86
N SER A 4 -14.28 -15.13 33.73
CA SER A 4 -13.82 -13.74 33.91
C SER A 4 -13.10 -13.20 32.68
N ARG A 5 -12.38 -14.05 31.96
CA ARG A 5 -11.74 -13.68 30.67
C ARG A 5 -12.75 -13.48 29.56
N LYS A 6 -13.78 -14.29 29.48
CA LYS A 6 -14.85 -14.19 28.47
C LYS A 6 -15.68 -12.92 28.64
N ALA A 7 -15.89 -12.45 29.86
CA ALA A 7 -16.57 -11.21 30.17
C ALA A 7 -15.68 -9.97 29.82
N ALA A 8 -14.38 -10.08 30.02
CA ALA A 8 -13.43 -9.00 29.66
C ALA A 8 -13.29 -8.85 28.12
N ASP A 9 -13.26 -9.95 27.38
CA ASP A 9 -13.21 -9.93 25.91
C ASP A 9 -14.53 -9.42 25.31
N ALA A 10 -15.68 -9.74 25.92
CA ALA A 10 -16.96 -9.20 25.48
C ALA A 10 -17.12 -7.68 25.76
N ALA A 11 -16.47 -7.17 26.81
CA ALA A 11 -16.45 -5.75 27.12
C ALA A 11 -15.51 -4.96 26.19
N ALA A 12 -14.42 -5.58 25.73
CA ALA A 12 -13.48 -4.96 24.78
C ALA A 12 -14.03 -4.84 23.34
N GLN A 13 -15.06 -5.61 23.01
CA GLN A 13 -15.69 -5.60 21.68
C GLN A 13 -16.85 -4.61 21.53
N LYS A 14 -17.19 -3.83 22.54
CA LYS A 14 -17.99 -2.64 22.35
C LYS A 14 -17.12 -1.49 21.83
N SER A 15 -16.48 -1.66 20.70
CA SER A 15 -16.03 -0.51 19.92
C SER A 15 -17.30 0.23 19.51
N VAL A 16 -17.52 1.39 20.10
CA VAL A 16 -18.57 2.31 19.66
C VAL A 16 -18.29 2.58 18.19
N ARG A 17 -18.98 1.87 17.31
CA ARG A 17 -18.95 2.22 15.88
C ARG A 17 -19.51 3.62 15.79
N PRO A 18 -18.73 4.59 15.27
CA PRO A 18 -19.25 5.93 15.12
C PRO A 18 -20.53 5.86 14.30
N ASN A 19 -21.59 6.46 14.82
CA ASN A 19 -22.85 6.53 14.09
C ASN A 19 -22.66 7.51 12.92
N MET A 20 -22.38 6.96 11.74
CA MET A 20 -22.16 7.74 10.52
C MET A 20 -23.32 8.68 10.19
N GLN A 21 -24.54 8.37 10.62
CA GLN A 21 -25.71 9.22 10.41
C GLN A 21 -25.70 10.51 11.25
N THR A 22 -24.98 10.50 12.37
CA THR A 22 -24.82 11.68 13.23
C THR A 22 -23.52 12.43 12.99
N MET A 23 -22.66 11.94 12.11
CA MET A 23 -21.44 12.65 11.73
C MET A 23 -21.78 13.90 10.92
N ARG A 24 -21.21 15.01 11.35
CA ARG A 24 -21.33 16.26 10.61
C ARG A 24 -20.40 16.22 9.40
N MET A 25 -20.94 16.54 8.23
CA MET A 25 -20.12 16.75 7.03
C MET A 25 -19.19 17.94 7.27
N TRP A 26 -17.91 17.70 6.98
CA TRP A 26 -16.92 18.77 6.99
C TRP A 26 -16.75 19.28 5.56
N ASP A 27 -16.96 20.55 5.37
CA ASP A 27 -16.76 21.21 4.09
C ASP A 27 -15.25 21.40 3.88
N VAL A 28 -14.67 20.50 3.06
CA VAL A 28 -13.26 20.53 2.72
C VAL A 28 -13.11 20.68 1.21
N GLN A 29 -12.14 21.49 0.80
CA GLN A 29 -11.72 21.53 -0.59
C GLN A 29 -10.60 20.52 -0.77
N ALA A 30 -10.82 19.54 -1.65
CA ALA A 30 -9.79 18.61 -2.06
C ALA A 30 -9.21 19.03 -3.41
N THR A 31 -7.90 19.04 -3.50
CA THR A 31 -7.18 19.31 -4.74
C THR A 31 -6.18 18.19 -4.98
N ASP A 32 -6.29 17.54 -6.13
CA ASP A 32 -5.32 16.54 -6.55
C ASP A 32 -4.15 17.23 -7.25
N THR A 33 -2.96 16.99 -6.74
CA THR A 33 -1.71 17.50 -7.31
C THR A 33 -0.70 16.38 -7.42
N GLY A 34 0.14 16.42 -8.43
CA GLY A 34 1.23 15.46 -8.63
C GLY A 34 1.05 14.61 -9.89
N GLY A 35 1.81 13.52 -9.96
CA GLY A 35 1.83 12.63 -11.10
C GLY A 35 0.76 11.55 -11.07
N THR A 36 0.91 10.60 -11.98
CA THR A 36 0.01 9.44 -12.09
C THR A 36 0.19 8.47 -10.93
N LEU A 37 -0.89 8.01 -10.33
CA LEU A 37 -0.88 6.90 -9.38
C LEU A 37 -1.11 5.58 -10.11
N LEU A 38 -0.14 4.69 -10.04
CA LEU A 38 -0.26 3.30 -10.46
C LEU A 38 -0.53 2.46 -9.22
N PHE A 39 -1.70 1.84 -9.16
CA PHE A 39 -2.14 1.09 -8.00
C PHE A 39 -2.43 -0.35 -8.38
N SER A 40 -1.73 -1.28 -7.76
CA SER A 40 -1.86 -2.72 -8.00
C SER A 40 -2.22 -3.45 -6.70
N ASP A 41 -3.47 -3.88 -6.58
CA ASP A 41 -3.99 -4.66 -5.46
C ASP A 41 -4.82 -5.87 -5.93
N SER A 42 -4.89 -6.09 -7.23
CA SER A 42 -5.63 -7.20 -7.83
C SER A 42 -4.68 -8.05 -8.70
N PRO A 43 -4.66 -9.37 -8.49
CA PRO A 43 -5.37 -10.11 -7.46
C PRO A 43 -4.80 -9.85 -6.04
N GLU A 44 -5.66 -9.75 -5.03
CA GLU A 44 -5.21 -9.61 -3.65
C GLU A 44 -4.35 -10.81 -3.22
N TYR A 45 -4.79 -12.02 -3.56
CA TYR A 45 -4.07 -13.27 -3.29
C TYR A 45 -3.36 -13.77 -4.54
N VAL A 46 -2.04 -13.76 -4.52
CA VAL A 46 -1.21 -14.22 -5.63
C VAL A 46 -0.91 -15.70 -5.46
N ASN A 47 -1.40 -16.52 -6.38
CA ASN A 47 -1.30 -17.98 -6.33
C ASN A 47 -0.18 -18.55 -7.22
N GLN A 48 0.38 -17.76 -8.12
CA GLN A 48 1.41 -18.17 -9.07
C GLN A 48 2.26 -16.98 -9.50
N ASP A 49 3.42 -17.27 -10.08
CA ASP A 49 4.30 -16.24 -10.63
C ASP A 49 3.68 -15.61 -11.88
N GLY A 50 3.89 -14.32 -12.06
CA GLY A 50 3.39 -13.60 -13.22
C GLY A 50 3.47 -12.10 -13.08
N ILE A 51 2.97 -11.40 -14.09
CA ILE A 51 2.81 -9.96 -14.10
C ILE A 51 1.52 -9.62 -13.37
N LEU A 52 1.62 -8.87 -12.28
CA LEU A 52 0.46 -8.46 -11.49
C LEU A 52 -0.18 -7.18 -12.01
N TYR A 53 0.65 -6.31 -12.58
CA TYR A 53 0.21 -5.03 -13.13
C TYR A 53 1.16 -4.59 -14.25
N SER A 54 0.64 -3.97 -15.29
CA SER A 54 1.44 -3.38 -16.35
C SER A 54 0.72 -2.16 -16.90
N ASP A 55 1.43 -1.05 -17.01
CA ASP A 55 0.90 0.19 -17.58
C ASP A 55 2.03 1.01 -18.18
N THR A 56 1.67 2.03 -18.96
CA THR A 56 2.60 2.99 -19.54
C THR A 56 2.28 4.38 -19.02
N VAL A 57 3.28 5.05 -18.49
CA VAL A 57 3.14 6.40 -17.94
C VAL A 57 4.16 7.35 -18.53
N GLN A 58 3.84 8.62 -18.51
CA GLN A 58 4.75 9.70 -18.88
C GLN A 58 4.80 10.74 -17.76
N GLY A 59 6.00 11.18 -17.42
CA GLY A 59 6.22 12.13 -16.33
C GLY A 59 6.25 11.49 -14.96
N ASP A 60 5.83 12.24 -13.95
CA ASP A 60 5.87 11.79 -12.56
C ASP A 60 4.85 10.69 -12.28
N ALA A 61 5.30 9.63 -11.62
CA ALA A 61 4.45 8.53 -11.25
C ALA A 61 4.71 8.08 -9.80
N ARG A 62 3.67 7.65 -9.14
CA ARG A 62 3.71 6.95 -7.86
C ARG A 62 3.22 5.53 -8.07
N ILE A 63 4.00 4.57 -7.61
CA ILE A 63 3.65 3.15 -7.69
C ILE A 63 3.31 2.68 -6.28
N LEU A 64 2.11 2.18 -6.10
CA LEU A 64 1.65 1.55 -4.87
C LEU A 64 1.15 0.15 -5.20
N PHE A 65 1.66 -0.84 -4.51
CA PHE A 65 1.17 -2.21 -4.66
C PHE A 65 1.00 -2.89 -3.30
N TYR A 66 0.01 -3.76 -3.26
CA TYR A 66 -0.34 -4.56 -2.10
C TYR A 66 -0.85 -5.92 -2.57
N HIS A 67 -0.13 -6.99 -2.23
CA HIS A 67 -0.49 -8.36 -2.60
C HIS A 67 -0.16 -9.30 -1.47
N LEU A 68 -0.96 -10.35 -1.31
CA LEU A 68 -0.75 -11.43 -0.38
C LEU A 68 -0.19 -12.64 -1.14
N ASN A 69 0.95 -13.13 -0.70
CA ASN A 69 1.53 -14.36 -1.24
C ASN A 69 0.73 -15.57 -0.73
N ASN A 70 -0.03 -16.20 -1.60
CA ASN A 70 -0.82 -17.40 -1.30
C ASN A 70 -0.16 -18.67 -1.87
N THR A 71 1.15 -18.64 -2.11
CA THR A 71 1.94 -19.82 -2.47
C THR A 71 2.61 -20.41 -1.24
N SER A 72 3.11 -21.64 -1.34
CA SER A 72 3.88 -22.30 -0.28
C SER A 72 5.34 -21.81 -0.18
N GLU A 73 5.79 -20.97 -1.11
CA GLU A 73 7.16 -20.52 -1.21
C GLU A 73 7.28 -19.02 -0.98
N GLN A 74 8.46 -18.60 -0.53
CA GLN A 74 8.79 -17.18 -0.47
C GLN A 74 8.92 -16.60 -1.88
N LYS A 75 8.24 -15.50 -2.16
CA LYS A 75 8.25 -14.82 -3.46
C LYS A 75 8.83 -13.42 -3.34
N LYS A 76 9.40 -12.94 -4.43
CA LYS A 76 9.90 -11.58 -4.56
C LYS A 76 8.97 -10.79 -5.47
N VAL A 77 8.56 -9.60 -5.02
CA VAL A 77 7.90 -8.61 -5.87
C VAL A 77 8.98 -7.70 -6.46
N ALA A 78 8.87 -7.42 -7.75
CA ALA A 78 9.78 -6.53 -8.46
C ALA A 78 9.00 -5.50 -9.28
N VAL A 79 9.48 -4.29 -9.30
CA VAL A 79 9.04 -3.24 -10.23
C VAL A 79 10.04 -3.20 -11.38
N ILE A 80 9.56 -3.45 -12.59
CA ILE A 80 10.37 -3.43 -13.80
C ILE A 80 9.99 -2.18 -14.60
N LEU A 81 10.99 -1.38 -14.94
CA LEU A 81 10.82 -0.20 -15.77
C LEU A 81 11.37 -0.50 -17.16
N GLU A 82 10.54 -0.29 -18.16
CA GLU A 82 10.89 -0.45 -19.56
C GLU A 82 10.76 0.90 -20.27
N ASN A 83 11.82 1.34 -20.92
CA ASN A 83 11.80 2.53 -21.73
C ASN A 83 11.37 2.17 -23.16
N GLN A 84 10.18 2.57 -23.54
CA GLN A 84 9.60 2.34 -24.87
C GLN A 84 9.92 3.48 -25.85
N SER A 85 10.61 4.52 -25.41
CA SER A 85 11.04 5.61 -26.29
C SER A 85 12.29 5.20 -27.09
N GLY A 86 12.48 5.78 -28.25
CA GLY A 86 13.69 5.58 -29.05
C GLY A 86 14.94 6.32 -28.54
N SER A 87 14.88 6.92 -27.34
CA SER A 87 15.93 7.74 -26.74
C SER A 87 16.18 7.37 -25.30
N TYR A 88 17.26 7.82 -24.72
CA TYR A 88 17.55 7.62 -23.30
C TYR A 88 16.53 8.33 -22.42
N SER A 89 16.10 7.67 -21.35
CA SER A 89 15.30 8.24 -20.29
C SER A 89 16.02 8.12 -18.97
N ILE A 90 15.97 9.16 -18.17
CA ILE A 90 16.53 9.18 -16.81
C ILE A 90 15.36 9.02 -15.84
N VAL A 91 15.47 8.05 -14.97
CA VAL A 91 14.48 7.80 -13.91
C VAL A 91 15.07 8.21 -12.58
N HIS A 92 14.38 9.11 -11.89
CA HIS A 92 14.73 9.53 -10.54
C HIS A 92 13.73 8.91 -9.56
N VAL A 93 14.22 8.01 -8.70
CA VAL A 93 13.42 7.49 -7.60
C VAL A 93 13.60 8.41 -6.40
N THR A 94 12.59 9.22 -6.13
CA THR A 94 12.65 10.27 -5.11
C THR A 94 12.26 9.77 -3.72
N ARG A 95 11.33 8.81 -3.67
CA ARG A 95 10.82 8.25 -2.41
C ARG A 95 10.47 6.78 -2.60
N GLY A 96 10.66 6.00 -1.57
CA GLY A 96 10.23 4.61 -1.54
C GLY A 96 10.06 4.15 -0.10
N GLY A 97 9.11 3.29 0.13
CA GLY A 97 8.88 2.70 1.43
C GLY A 97 8.32 1.31 1.30
N MET A 98 8.80 0.41 2.14
CA MET A 98 8.24 -0.93 2.26
C MET A 98 8.36 -1.39 3.71
N SER A 99 7.49 -2.28 4.12
CA SER A 99 7.64 -2.96 5.41
C SER A 99 8.04 -4.42 5.19
N GLN A 100 8.50 -5.04 6.27
CA GLN A 100 8.74 -6.48 6.26
C GLN A 100 7.42 -7.23 6.03
N PRO A 101 7.42 -8.28 5.21
CA PRO A 101 6.25 -9.11 4.99
C PRO A 101 5.69 -9.66 6.29
N SER A 102 4.37 -9.65 6.43
CA SER A 102 3.68 -10.18 7.61
C SER A 102 2.25 -10.56 7.25
N SER A 103 1.70 -11.53 7.96
CA SER A 103 0.27 -11.85 7.90
C SER A 103 -0.63 -10.76 8.52
N ASN A 104 -0.05 -9.85 9.30
CA ASN A 104 -0.75 -8.68 9.81
C ASN A 104 -0.67 -7.53 8.77
N TYR A 105 -1.57 -7.57 7.80
CA TYR A 105 -1.59 -6.63 6.68
C TYR A 105 -1.83 -5.17 7.11
N LEU A 106 -2.55 -4.93 8.21
CA LEU A 106 -2.74 -3.57 8.74
C LEU A 106 -1.41 -2.99 9.26
N ALA A 107 -0.61 -3.81 9.95
CA ALA A 107 0.70 -3.39 10.42
C ALA A 107 1.67 -3.15 9.24
N VAL A 108 1.58 -3.98 8.19
CA VAL A 108 2.36 -3.81 6.95
C VAL A 108 2.03 -2.46 6.30
N GLY A 109 0.75 -2.18 6.07
CA GLY A 109 0.30 -0.93 5.46
C GLY A 109 0.72 0.31 6.26
N LYS A 110 0.52 0.28 7.57
CA LYS A 110 0.90 1.38 8.45
C LYS A 110 2.40 1.66 8.41
N ARG A 111 3.25 0.64 8.53
CA ARG A 111 4.71 0.79 8.48
C ARG A 111 5.20 1.28 7.12
N THR A 112 4.62 0.79 6.02
CA THR A 112 4.95 1.26 4.68
C THR A 112 4.65 2.75 4.53
N GLN A 113 3.51 3.20 5.05
CA GLN A 113 3.12 4.60 5.03
C GLN A 113 4.02 5.48 5.91
N GLU A 114 4.33 5.04 7.13
CA GLU A 114 5.26 5.71 8.02
C GLU A 114 6.64 5.87 7.36
N PHE A 115 7.16 4.80 6.78
CA PHE A 115 8.46 4.83 6.09
C PHE A 115 8.48 5.80 4.92
N GLN A 116 7.41 5.90 4.16
CA GLN A 116 7.31 6.83 3.05
C GLN A 116 7.26 8.30 3.49
N ILE A 117 6.68 8.58 4.65
CA ILE A 117 6.63 9.93 5.21
C ILE A 117 8.00 10.35 5.73
N ASP A 118 8.70 9.46 6.41
CA ASP A 118 9.93 9.77 7.13
C ASP A 118 11.19 9.81 6.25
N HIS A 119 11.18 9.09 5.13
CA HIS A 119 12.35 8.95 4.26
C HIS A 119 12.17 9.71 2.95
N CYS A 120 12.62 10.96 2.95
CA CYS A 120 12.77 11.80 1.77
C CYS A 120 14.23 11.68 1.27
N GLY A 121 14.48 10.71 0.39
CA GLY A 121 15.80 10.53 -0.21
C GLY A 121 15.70 10.34 -1.73
N SER A 122 16.61 10.93 -2.49
CA SER A 122 16.73 10.67 -3.93
C SER A 122 17.68 9.49 -4.14
N VAL A 123 17.22 8.47 -4.85
CA VAL A 123 18.08 7.41 -5.39
C VAL A 123 18.18 7.64 -6.90
N ALA A 124 19.38 7.88 -7.39
CA ALA A 124 19.65 7.88 -8.84
C ALA A 124 19.83 6.42 -9.29
N VAL A 125 19.10 6.04 -10.32
CA VAL A 125 19.20 4.72 -10.97
C VAL A 125 19.77 4.91 -12.36
#